data_01d3abca7f9aa46864e7f2841f604043
#
_entry.id   01d3abca7f9aa46864e7f2841f604043
#
_cell.length_a   1.000
_cell.length_b   1.000
_cell.length_c   1.000
_cell.angle_alpha   90.00
_cell.angle_beta   90.00
_cell.angle_gamma   90.00
#
_symmetry.space_group_name_H-M   'P 1'
#
loop_
_entity.id
_entity.type
_entity.pdbx_description
1 polymer ?
#
loop_
_entity_poly.entity_id
_entity_poly.type
_entity_poly.pdbx_seq_one_letter_code
_entity_poly.pdbx_strand_id
1 'polypeptide(L)'
;VSANITMIKAGIPVVPGSEGALPDDPKEVIGIARDIGYPVIIKASGGGGGRGMRVVHTEAALVNAVNMTKQEAQVAFGNPTVYMEKFLEYPRHIEVQVLADQHKHAVYLGDRDCSLQRRHQKVIEEAPAPHVRPRERTKIGEKCAEACRKIGYRGAGTFEFLYENGKFYFIEMNTRVQVEHPVT
;
A
#
# COMPACT_ATOMS: atom_id res chain seq x y z
N VAL A 1 8.37 1.29 6.24
CA VAL A 1 7.80 1.94 7.45
C VAL A 1 7.92 3.46 7.36
N SER A 2 9.10 4.05 7.08
CA SER A 2 9.25 5.52 7.09
C SER A 2 8.44 6.22 5.97
N ALA A 3 8.35 5.65 4.77
CA ALA A 3 7.56 6.20 3.67
C ALA A 3 6.06 6.26 4.02
N ASN A 4 5.50 5.21 4.61
CA ASN A 4 4.09 5.18 5.01
C ASN A 4 3.79 6.25 6.07
N ILE A 5 4.64 6.43 7.07
CA ILE A 5 4.49 7.47 8.09
C ILE A 5 4.45 8.87 7.45
N THR A 6 5.35 9.12 6.50
CA THR A 6 5.39 10.40 5.77
C THR A 6 4.11 10.60 4.96
N MET A 7 3.61 9.56 4.28
CA MET A 7 2.39 9.63 3.48
C MET A 7 1.15 9.80 4.35
N ILE A 8 1.06 9.11 5.49
CA ILE A 8 -0.02 9.32 6.46
C ILE A 8 -0.07 10.79 6.93
N LYS A 9 1.08 11.36 7.30
CA LYS A 9 1.18 12.78 7.70
C LYS A 9 0.81 13.73 6.57
N ALA A 10 1.06 13.36 5.33
CA ALA A 10 0.65 14.12 4.15
C ALA A 10 -0.84 13.97 3.81
N GLY A 11 -1.56 13.03 4.44
CA GLY A 11 -2.99 12.77 4.21
C GLY A 11 -3.27 11.75 3.12
N ILE A 12 -2.26 10.99 2.68
CA ILE A 12 -2.40 9.89 1.73
C ILE A 12 -2.89 8.65 2.46
N PRO A 13 -3.96 7.98 2.00
CA PRO A 13 -4.44 6.75 2.62
C PRO A 13 -3.46 5.60 2.40
N VAL A 14 -3.20 4.85 3.45
CA VAL A 14 -2.37 3.63 3.42
C VAL A 14 -3.21 2.41 3.78
N VAL A 15 -2.69 1.21 3.53
CA VAL A 15 -3.34 -0.03 3.98
C VAL A 15 -3.44 -0.01 5.51
N PRO A 16 -4.64 -0.18 6.09
CA PRO A 16 -4.79 -0.29 7.54
C PRO A 16 -3.96 -1.44 8.10
N GLY A 17 -3.27 -1.21 9.20
CA GLY A 17 -2.40 -2.22 9.79
C GLY A 17 -2.04 -1.93 11.25
N SER A 18 -1.29 -2.84 11.87
CA SER A 18 -0.74 -2.63 13.19
C SER A 18 0.29 -1.49 13.18
N GLU A 19 0.34 -0.68 14.24
CA GLU A 19 1.30 0.44 14.38
C GLU A 19 2.74 -0.02 14.67
N GLY A 20 3.06 -1.28 14.34
CA GLY A 20 4.35 -1.89 14.57
C GLY A 20 4.25 -3.40 14.75
N ALA A 21 5.20 -3.96 15.48
CA ALA A 21 5.22 -5.37 15.81
C ALA A 21 3.97 -5.79 16.60
N LEU A 22 3.43 -6.96 16.26
CA LEU A 22 2.32 -7.52 17.02
C LEU A 22 2.76 -7.89 18.45
N PRO A 23 1.93 -7.58 19.46
CA PRO A 23 2.19 -7.97 20.83
C PRO A 23 2.15 -9.50 21.00
N ASP A 24 2.56 -9.99 22.18
CA ASP A 24 2.52 -11.40 22.49
C ASP A 24 1.15 -11.82 23.10
N ASP A 25 0.40 -10.88 23.68
CA ASP A 25 -0.93 -11.16 24.21
C ASP A 25 -1.94 -11.45 23.09
N PRO A 26 -2.52 -12.66 23.05
CA PRO A 26 -3.52 -13.01 22.06
C PRO A 26 -4.77 -12.08 22.05
N LYS A 27 -5.14 -11.54 23.21
CA LYS A 27 -6.32 -10.64 23.29
C LYS A 27 -6.06 -9.31 22.59
N GLU A 28 -4.86 -8.76 22.76
CA GLU A 28 -4.45 -7.53 22.06
C GLU A 28 -4.36 -7.77 20.55
N VAL A 29 -3.78 -8.90 20.13
CA VAL A 29 -3.71 -9.30 18.71
C VAL A 29 -5.10 -9.39 18.08
N ILE A 30 -6.05 -10.01 18.78
CA ILE A 30 -7.45 -10.12 18.32
C ILE A 30 -8.08 -8.72 18.22
N GLY A 31 -7.86 -7.85 19.19
CA GLY A 31 -8.33 -6.46 19.16
C GLY A 31 -7.85 -5.72 17.91
N ILE A 32 -6.54 -5.76 17.64
CA ILE A 32 -5.93 -5.15 16.44
C ILE A 32 -6.57 -5.70 15.16
N ALA A 33 -6.76 -7.02 15.06
CA ALA A 33 -7.37 -7.63 13.87
C ALA A 33 -8.83 -7.21 13.67
N ARG A 34 -9.60 -7.05 14.75
CA ARG A 34 -11.00 -6.53 14.69
C ARG A 34 -11.04 -5.09 14.20
N ASP A 35 -10.13 -4.25 14.67
CA ASP A 35 -10.04 -2.83 14.26
C ASP A 35 -9.64 -2.71 12.77
N ILE A 36 -8.72 -3.53 12.29
CA ILE A 36 -8.33 -3.60 10.87
C ILE A 36 -9.47 -4.16 10.01
N GLY A 37 -10.20 -5.16 10.53
CA GLY A 37 -11.25 -5.91 9.84
C GLY A 37 -10.71 -7.03 8.95
N TYR A 38 -11.30 -8.25 9.10
CA TYR A 38 -10.93 -9.42 8.30
C TYR A 38 -11.32 -9.28 6.83
N PRO A 39 -10.61 -9.96 5.89
CA PRO A 39 -9.39 -10.73 6.11
C PRO A 39 -8.18 -9.84 6.40
N VAL A 40 -7.22 -10.38 7.17
CA VAL A 40 -5.95 -9.73 7.47
C VAL A 40 -4.78 -10.56 6.96
N ILE A 41 -3.63 -9.94 6.73
CA ILE A 41 -2.39 -10.62 6.38
C ILE A 41 -1.34 -10.35 7.46
N ILE A 42 -0.71 -11.41 7.94
CA ILE A 42 0.42 -11.36 8.86
C ILE A 42 1.69 -11.40 8.04
N LYS A 43 2.65 -10.53 8.34
CA LYS A 43 3.90 -10.39 7.60
C LYS A 43 5.08 -10.39 8.56
N ALA A 44 6.11 -11.20 8.29
CA ALA A 44 7.37 -11.15 8.98
C ALA A 44 8.17 -9.89 8.60
N SER A 45 8.79 -9.23 9.56
CA SER A 45 9.58 -8.02 9.31
C SER A 45 10.80 -8.26 8.41
N GLY A 46 11.35 -9.46 8.43
CA GLY A 46 12.45 -9.90 7.54
C GLY A 46 11.96 -10.57 6.26
N GLY A 47 10.64 -10.70 6.06
CA GLY A 47 10.05 -11.39 4.90
C GLY A 47 10.01 -10.52 3.65
N GLY A 48 9.94 -11.17 2.50
CA GLY A 48 9.80 -10.53 1.20
C GLY A 48 9.57 -11.57 0.09
N GLY A 49 9.08 -11.11 -1.08
CA GLY A 49 8.82 -12.01 -2.20
C GLY A 49 7.81 -13.13 -1.93
N GLY A 50 6.83 -12.89 -1.05
CA GLY A 50 5.81 -13.88 -0.70
C GLY A 50 6.19 -14.84 0.45
N ARG A 51 7.42 -14.75 1.00
CA ARG A 51 7.88 -15.57 2.13
C ARG A 51 7.62 -14.87 3.45
N GLY A 52 7.18 -15.63 4.46
CA GLY A 52 6.87 -15.09 5.80
C GLY A 52 5.58 -14.27 5.82
N MET A 53 4.60 -14.64 4.99
CA MET A 53 3.28 -14.00 4.94
C MET A 53 2.17 -15.05 5.05
N ARG A 54 1.11 -14.73 5.79
CA ARG A 54 -0.03 -15.61 5.99
C ARG A 54 -1.34 -14.82 6.04
N VAL A 55 -2.28 -15.16 5.16
CA VAL A 55 -3.62 -14.58 5.14
C VAL A 55 -4.51 -15.29 6.15
N VAL A 56 -5.32 -14.51 6.87
CA VAL A 56 -6.25 -14.98 7.90
C VAL A 56 -7.64 -14.41 7.64
N HIS A 57 -8.59 -15.27 7.35
CA HIS A 57 -9.96 -14.87 7.03
C HIS A 57 -10.88 -14.80 8.25
N THR A 58 -10.55 -15.52 9.33
CA THR A 58 -11.41 -15.63 10.51
C THR A 58 -10.62 -15.47 11.80
N GLU A 59 -11.28 -14.95 12.84
CA GLU A 59 -10.68 -14.76 14.16
C GLU A 59 -10.19 -16.08 14.78
N ALA A 60 -10.92 -17.17 14.59
CA ALA A 60 -10.57 -18.48 15.13
C ALA A 60 -9.19 -19.00 14.66
N ALA A 61 -8.78 -18.63 13.45
CA ALA A 61 -7.50 -19.02 12.89
C ALA A 61 -6.35 -18.07 13.28
N LEU A 62 -6.65 -16.88 13.84
CA LEU A 62 -5.69 -15.78 13.95
C LEU A 62 -4.50 -16.11 14.84
N VAL A 63 -4.73 -16.50 16.08
CA VAL A 63 -3.65 -16.72 17.07
C VAL A 63 -2.69 -17.82 16.61
N ASN A 64 -3.23 -18.90 16.06
CA ASN A 64 -2.41 -19.98 15.52
C ASN A 64 -1.58 -19.50 14.32
N ALA A 65 -2.18 -18.73 13.41
CA ALA A 65 -1.49 -18.16 12.25
C ALA A 65 -0.35 -17.21 12.67
N VAL A 66 -0.56 -16.36 13.68
CA VAL A 66 0.49 -15.48 14.23
C VAL A 66 1.64 -16.29 14.77
N ASN A 67 1.38 -17.30 15.61
CA ASN A 67 2.41 -18.12 16.21
C ASN A 67 3.23 -18.88 15.16
N MET A 68 2.56 -19.47 14.17
CA MET A 68 3.24 -20.15 13.06
C MET A 68 4.12 -19.19 12.26
N THR A 69 3.62 -17.99 11.96
CA THR A 69 4.40 -17.00 11.20
C THR A 69 5.60 -16.50 12.01
N LYS A 70 5.48 -16.29 13.34
CA LYS A 70 6.59 -15.96 14.23
C LYS A 70 7.67 -17.05 14.22
N GLN A 71 7.28 -18.32 14.30
CA GLN A 71 8.21 -19.46 14.26
C GLN A 71 8.93 -19.57 12.91
N GLU A 72 8.20 -19.48 11.81
CA GLU A 72 8.75 -19.49 10.45
C GLU A 72 9.74 -18.32 10.26
N ALA A 73 9.37 -17.12 10.75
CA ALA A 73 10.23 -15.94 10.68
C ALA A 73 11.52 -16.10 11.49
N GLN A 74 11.43 -16.68 12.69
CA GLN A 74 12.62 -16.98 13.51
C GLN A 74 13.58 -17.94 12.80
N VAL A 75 13.05 -19.00 12.19
CA VAL A 75 13.88 -20.00 11.48
C VAL A 75 14.49 -19.43 10.19
N ALA A 76 13.68 -18.69 9.41
CA ALA A 76 14.09 -18.22 8.09
C ALA A 76 14.94 -16.94 8.12
N PHE A 77 14.70 -16.06 9.09
CA PHE A 77 15.28 -14.71 9.13
C PHE A 77 16.01 -14.38 10.44
N GLY A 78 15.99 -15.28 11.43
CA GLY A 78 16.57 -15.02 12.76
C GLY A 78 15.81 -13.97 13.60
N ASN A 79 14.62 -13.57 13.16
CA ASN A 79 13.82 -12.51 13.79
C ASN A 79 12.32 -12.88 13.75
N PRO A 80 11.67 -13.14 14.92
CA PRO A 80 10.28 -13.55 14.99
C PRO A 80 9.29 -12.38 14.87
N THR A 81 9.77 -11.15 14.68
CA THR A 81 8.89 -9.98 14.61
C THR A 81 7.95 -10.05 13.43
N VAL A 82 6.67 -9.96 13.71
CA VAL A 82 5.59 -9.91 12.71
C VAL A 82 4.70 -8.69 12.92
N TYR A 83 4.07 -8.23 11.86
CA TYR A 83 3.05 -7.18 11.86
C TYR A 83 1.84 -7.64 11.05
N MET A 84 0.74 -6.91 11.16
CA MET A 84 -0.53 -7.25 10.53
C MET A 84 -1.02 -6.09 9.67
N GLU A 85 -1.62 -6.42 8.53
CA GLU A 85 -2.28 -5.44 7.66
C GLU A 85 -3.60 -5.99 7.14
N LYS A 86 -4.49 -5.09 6.69
CA LYS A 86 -5.67 -5.49 5.91
C LYS A 86 -5.22 -6.27 4.67
N PHE A 87 -5.80 -7.44 4.47
CA PHE A 87 -5.64 -8.18 3.22
C PHE A 87 -6.64 -7.65 2.18
N LEU A 88 -6.15 -7.25 1.02
CA LEU A 88 -6.95 -6.87 -0.13
C LEU A 88 -7.07 -8.09 -1.04
N GLU A 89 -8.30 -8.50 -1.35
CA GLU A 89 -8.55 -9.77 -2.06
C GLU A 89 -8.42 -9.63 -3.57
N TYR A 90 -8.89 -8.51 -4.11
CA TYR A 90 -8.93 -8.24 -5.55
C TYR A 90 -8.50 -6.81 -5.89
N PRO A 91 -7.35 -6.35 -5.39
CA PRO A 91 -6.93 -4.98 -5.61
C PRO A 91 -6.50 -4.78 -7.07
N ARG A 92 -6.80 -3.60 -7.59
CA ARG A 92 -6.23 -3.10 -8.84
C ARG A 92 -5.02 -2.22 -8.53
N HIS A 93 -4.03 -2.23 -9.41
CA HIS A 93 -2.85 -1.37 -9.31
C HIS A 93 -3.12 -0.07 -10.08
N ILE A 94 -3.45 0.99 -9.36
CA ILE A 94 -3.73 2.31 -9.94
C ILE A 94 -2.61 3.27 -9.58
N GLU A 95 -2.16 4.02 -10.56
CA GLU A 95 -1.07 4.98 -10.41
C GLU A 95 -1.55 6.40 -10.68
N VAL A 96 -1.01 7.36 -9.94
CA VAL A 96 -1.27 8.79 -10.14
C VAL A 96 0.04 9.50 -10.50
N GLN A 97 0.10 10.06 -11.70
CA GLN A 97 1.23 10.82 -12.19
C GLN A 97 1.22 12.23 -11.60
N VAL A 98 2.35 12.66 -11.05
CA VAL A 98 2.52 14.02 -10.52
C VAL A 98 3.72 14.72 -11.15
N LEU A 99 3.67 16.04 -11.13
CA LEU A 99 4.78 16.92 -11.49
C LEU A 99 4.84 18.06 -10.48
N ALA A 100 6.03 18.32 -9.94
CA ALA A 100 6.24 19.37 -8.97
C ALA A 100 7.50 20.20 -9.28
N ASP A 101 7.44 21.50 -8.99
CA ASP A 101 8.53 22.44 -9.22
C ASP A 101 9.29 22.83 -7.93
N GLN A 102 10.28 23.67 -8.08
CA GLN A 102 11.05 24.21 -6.95
C GLN A 102 10.34 25.32 -6.18
N HIS A 103 9.20 25.81 -6.67
CA HIS A 103 8.43 26.91 -6.10
C HIS A 103 7.23 26.43 -5.28
N LYS A 104 7.19 25.13 -4.95
CA LYS A 104 6.09 24.44 -4.22
C LYS A 104 4.78 24.34 -5.02
N HIS A 105 4.84 24.49 -6.34
CA HIS A 105 3.70 24.10 -7.16
C HIS A 105 3.77 22.61 -7.45
N ALA A 106 2.63 21.96 -7.40
CA ALA A 106 2.49 20.56 -7.76
C ALA A 106 1.12 20.32 -8.39
N VAL A 107 1.11 19.52 -9.44
CA VAL A 107 -0.09 19.10 -10.16
C VAL A 107 -0.11 17.58 -10.29
N TYR A 108 -1.29 17.00 -10.40
CA TYR A 108 -1.45 15.64 -10.92
C TYR A 108 -1.85 15.73 -12.39
N LEU A 109 -1.32 14.82 -13.21
CA LEU A 109 -1.51 14.84 -14.67
C LEU A 109 -2.56 13.83 -15.14
N GLY A 110 -2.84 12.81 -14.33
CA GLY A 110 -3.78 11.75 -14.63
C GLY A 110 -3.47 10.49 -13.83
N ASP A 111 -4.26 9.47 -14.09
CA ASP A 111 -4.13 8.16 -13.49
C ASP A 111 -4.02 7.06 -14.56
N ARG A 112 -3.39 5.97 -14.19
CA ARG A 112 -3.22 4.76 -15.01
C ARG A 112 -3.68 3.53 -14.23
N ASP A 113 -4.22 2.55 -14.94
CA ASP A 113 -4.36 1.18 -14.43
C ASP A 113 -3.22 0.32 -14.95
N CYS A 114 -2.45 -0.24 -14.03
CA CYS A 114 -1.33 -1.12 -14.32
C CYS A 114 -1.54 -2.52 -13.70
N SER A 115 -2.79 -2.96 -13.59
CA SER A 115 -3.15 -4.23 -12.94
C SER A 115 -2.75 -5.46 -13.74
N LEU A 116 -2.66 -5.35 -15.07
CA LEU A 116 -2.23 -6.44 -15.94
C LEU A 116 -0.71 -6.63 -15.85
N GLN A 117 -0.30 -7.53 -14.97
CA GLN A 117 1.10 -7.78 -14.66
C GLN A 117 1.47 -9.26 -14.84
N ARG A 118 2.72 -9.50 -15.20
CA ARG A 118 3.32 -10.83 -15.22
C ARG A 118 4.51 -10.85 -14.27
N ARG A 119 4.44 -11.65 -13.21
CA ARG A 119 5.49 -11.74 -12.19
C ARG A 119 5.88 -10.37 -11.63
N HIS A 120 4.87 -9.53 -11.30
CA HIS A 120 5.03 -8.14 -10.82
C HIS A 120 5.61 -7.17 -11.86
N GLN A 121 5.66 -7.54 -13.12
CA GLN A 121 6.04 -6.66 -14.22
C GLN A 121 4.78 -6.18 -14.94
N LYS A 122 4.61 -4.88 -15.10
CA LYS A 122 3.52 -4.25 -15.86
C LYS A 122 3.63 -4.68 -17.33
N VAL A 123 2.51 -5.08 -17.93
CA VAL A 123 2.44 -5.60 -19.31
C VAL A 123 1.53 -4.75 -20.17
N ILE A 124 0.38 -4.32 -19.62
CA ILE A 124 -0.57 -3.45 -20.29
C ILE A 124 -0.99 -2.38 -19.28
N GLU A 125 -0.94 -1.14 -19.73
CA GLU A 125 -1.36 0.04 -18.97
C GLU A 125 -2.47 0.77 -19.72
N GLU A 126 -3.50 1.20 -18.98
CA GLU A 126 -4.64 1.95 -19.51
C GLU A 126 -4.77 3.30 -18.80
N ALA A 127 -4.98 4.36 -19.56
CA ALA A 127 -5.25 5.69 -19.01
C ALA A 127 -6.41 6.37 -19.76
N PRO A 128 -7.33 7.01 -19.03
CA PRO A 128 -7.49 6.99 -17.58
C PRO A 128 -7.92 5.61 -17.06
N ALA A 129 -7.61 5.29 -15.79
CA ALA A 129 -7.94 4.00 -15.18
C ALA A 129 -9.44 3.68 -15.32
N PRO A 130 -9.84 2.55 -15.97
CA PRO A 130 -11.25 2.19 -16.14
C PRO A 130 -11.95 2.02 -14.79
N HIS A 131 -13.26 2.34 -14.75
CA HIS A 131 -14.14 2.15 -13.57
C HIS A 131 -13.68 2.86 -12.27
N VAL A 132 -12.74 3.79 -12.34
CA VAL A 132 -12.47 4.75 -11.25
C VAL A 132 -13.37 5.96 -11.48
N ARG A 133 -14.23 6.26 -10.51
CA ARG A 133 -15.21 7.37 -10.65
C ARG A 133 -14.46 8.71 -10.73
N PRO A 134 -14.92 9.66 -11.57
CA PRO A 134 -14.25 10.95 -11.72
C PRO A 134 -13.98 11.67 -10.40
N ARG A 135 -14.94 11.65 -9.46
CA ARG A 135 -14.79 12.26 -8.14
C ARG A 135 -13.68 11.61 -7.30
N GLU A 136 -13.53 10.30 -7.40
CA GLU A 136 -12.48 9.56 -6.68
C GLU A 136 -11.10 9.88 -7.27
N ARG A 137 -11.01 9.91 -8.61
CA ARG A 137 -9.81 10.30 -9.36
C ARG A 137 -9.35 11.69 -8.99
N THR A 138 -10.22 12.68 -9.05
CA THR A 138 -9.89 14.05 -8.64
C THR A 138 -9.43 14.10 -7.20
N LYS A 139 -10.15 13.47 -6.28
CA LYS A 139 -9.83 13.48 -4.84
C LYS A 139 -8.45 12.90 -4.55
N ILE A 140 -8.09 11.76 -5.16
CA ILE A 140 -6.77 11.16 -4.93
C ILE A 140 -5.67 11.95 -5.62
N GLY A 141 -5.91 12.46 -6.84
CA GLY A 141 -4.97 13.29 -7.57
C GLY A 141 -4.60 14.56 -6.81
N GLU A 142 -5.59 15.29 -6.28
CA GLU A 142 -5.37 16.48 -5.46
C GLU A 142 -4.59 16.16 -4.18
N LYS A 143 -4.88 15.04 -3.51
CA LYS A 143 -4.11 14.57 -2.35
C LYS A 143 -2.65 14.30 -2.70
N CYS A 144 -2.37 13.68 -3.84
CA CYS A 144 -1.01 13.42 -4.30
C CYS A 144 -0.25 14.74 -4.56
N ALA A 145 -0.89 15.70 -5.24
CA ALA A 145 -0.31 17.01 -5.47
C ALA A 145 -0.06 17.78 -4.14
N GLU A 146 -0.99 17.71 -3.20
CA GLU A 146 -0.81 18.31 -1.87
C GLU A 146 0.31 17.64 -1.08
N ALA A 147 0.41 16.32 -1.13
CA ALA A 147 1.51 15.58 -0.52
C ALA A 147 2.87 16.03 -1.08
N CYS A 148 2.99 16.19 -2.40
CA CYS A 148 4.20 16.72 -3.04
C CYS A 148 4.57 18.10 -2.47
N ARG A 149 3.61 19.02 -2.32
CA ARG A 149 3.85 20.35 -1.73
C ARG A 149 4.32 20.26 -0.27
N LYS A 150 3.68 19.40 0.54
CA LYS A 150 4.01 19.21 1.97
C LYS A 150 5.41 18.66 2.19
N ILE A 151 5.83 17.69 1.38
CA ILE A 151 7.16 17.06 1.50
C ILE A 151 8.26 17.80 0.74
N GLY A 152 7.91 18.86 -0.01
CA GLY A 152 8.87 19.62 -0.82
C GLY A 152 9.41 18.82 -2.02
N TYR A 153 8.58 17.91 -2.58
CA TYR A 153 8.96 17.12 -3.74
C TYR A 153 9.22 17.99 -4.96
N ARG A 154 10.18 17.57 -5.82
CA ARG A 154 10.51 18.23 -7.08
C ARG A 154 10.73 17.20 -8.18
N GLY A 155 10.22 17.47 -9.36
CA GLY A 155 10.33 16.62 -10.54
C GLY A 155 9.07 15.83 -10.83
N ALA A 156 9.19 14.91 -11.79
CA ALA A 156 8.14 13.96 -12.11
C ALA A 156 8.15 12.80 -11.12
N GLY A 157 6.98 12.34 -10.73
CA GLY A 157 6.83 11.18 -9.85
C GLY A 157 5.51 10.48 -10.04
N THR A 158 5.40 9.29 -9.51
CA THR A 158 4.20 8.47 -9.59
C THR A 158 3.88 7.91 -8.20
N PHE A 159 2.68 8.16 -7.72
CA PHE A 159 2.14 7.49 -6.54
C PHE A 159 1.44 6.21 -6.97
N GLU A 160 1.86 5.09 -6.45
CA GLU A 160 1.25 3.78 -6.71
C GLU A 160 0.30 3.38 -5.58
N PHE A 161 -0.87 2.89 -5.97
CA PHE A 161 -1.94 2.50 -5.05
C PHE A 161 -2.49 1.12 -5.38
N LEU A 162 -2.88 0.40 -4.34
CA LEU A 162 -3.88 -0.65 -4.46
C LEU A 162 -5.26 -0.02 -4.35
N TYR A 163 -6.13 -0.30 -5.31
CA TYR A 163 -7.50 0.21 -5.34
C TYR A 163 -8.50 -0.93 -5.24
N GLU A 164 -9.33 -0.90 -4.21
CA GLU A 164 -10.37 -1.90 -3.99
C GLU A 164 -11.61 -1.25 -3.36
N ASN A 165 -12.79 -1.59 -3.85
CA ASN A 165 -14.07 -1.12 -3.31
C ASN A 165 -14.16 0.42 -3.14
N GLY A 166 -13.66 1.18 -4.11
CA GLY A 166 -13.71 2.65 -4.08
C GLY A 166 -12.66 3.31 -3.16
N LYS A 167 -11.71 2.55 -2.65
CA LYS A 167 -10.67 3.06 -1.74
C LYS A 167 -9.29 2.86 -2.34
N PHE A 168 -8.46 3.88 -2.19
CA PHE A 168 -7.04 3.85 -2.57
C PHE A 168 -6.19 3.57 -1.34
N TYR A 169 -5.16 2.74 -1.50
CA TYR A 169 -4.21 2.40 -0.46
C TYR A 169 -2.80 2.53 -1.04
N PHE A 170 -2.04 3.50 -0.55
CA PHE A 170 -0.68 3.77 -1.00
C PHE A 170 0.25 2.58 -0.78
N ILE A 171 1.05 2.27 -1.79
CA ILE A 171 2.09 1.24 -1.73
C ILE A 171 3.47 1.90 -1.76
N GLU A 172 3.74 2.69 -2.81
CA GLU A 172 5.03 3.34 -2.97
C GLU A 172 4.95 4.60 -3.85
N MET A 173 6.02 5.36 -3.86
CA MET A 173 6.21 6.49 -4.75
C MET A 173 7.49 6.30 -5.56
N ASN A 174 7.35 6.28 -6.87
CA ASN A 174 8.49 6.32 -7.79
C ASN A 174 8.88 7.77 -8.06
N THR A 175 10.10 8.14 -7.66
CA THR A 175 10.63 9.50 -7.77
C THR A 175 11.35 9.74 -9.10
N ARG A 176 10.76 9.28 -10.18
CA ARG A 176 11.28 9.35 -11.55
C ARG A 176 10.16 9.30 -12.57
N VAL A 177 10.45 9.58 -13.83
CA VAL A 177 9.56 9.25 -14.94
C VAL A 177 9.55 7.73 -15.13
N GLN A 178 8.38 7.18 -15.38
CA GLN A 178 8.20 5.75 -15.69
C GLN A 178 7.96 5.54 -17.18
N VAL A 179 8.26 4.31 -17.64
CA VAL A 179 8.09 3.92 -19.07
C VAL A 179 6.63 4.07 -19.50
N GLU A 180 5.68 3.80 -18.62
CA GLU A 180 4.23 3.85 -18.86
C GLU A 180 3.66 5.28 -18.88
N HIS A 181 4.44 6.32 -18.55
CA HIS A 181 3.96 7.70 -18.58
C HIS A 181 3.32 8.13 -19.94
N PRO A 182 3.80 7.71 -21.10
CA PRO A 182 3.24 8.14 -22.39
C PRO A 182 1.76 7.84 -22.60
N VAL A 183 1.14 6.91 -21.87
CA VAL A 183 -0.30 6.64 -21.98
C VAL A 183 -1.18 7.58 -21.12
N THR A 184 -0.55 8.34 -20.21
CA THR A 184 -1.27 9.20 -19.25
C THR A 184 -1.94 10.43 -19.91
#